data_cf522698567b908a1a12ce65111354ed
#
_entry.id   cf522698567b908a1a12ce65111354ed
#
_cell.length_a   1.000
_cell.length_b   1.000
_cell.length_c   1.000
_cell.angle_alpha   90.00
_cell.angle_beta   90.00
_cell.angle_gamma   90.00
#
_symmetry.space_group_name_H-M   'P 1'
#
loop_
_entity.id
_entity.type
_entity.pdbx_description
1 polymer ?
#
loop_
_entity_poly.entity_id
_entity_poly.type
_entity_poly.pdbx_seq_one_letter_code
_entity_poly.pdbx_strand_id
1 'polypeptide(L)'
;TFVFAGMETTFAMWSERRMGWGPQQNGYLFAFVGILAALVQGGLVGRLAKRFGETNLVIQGASALALGMLLIPFTNSLATLLGAMVIVAYGFSIITPSLNSLISLQVASSEQGGAMGGGRSATTMARVIGPAWAGLMFSMLGMDWPYFGGAVVMTVVVLLGLRGLKSIRVPKKT
;
A
#
# COMPACT_ATOMS: atom_id res chain seq x y z
N THR A 1 -4.62 -1.50 -1.61
CA THR A 1 -5.70 -1.03 -0.72
C THR A 1 -6.03 -2.04 0.37
N PHE A 2 -6.31 -3.30 0.06
CA PHE A 2 -6.71 -4.35 1.02
C PHE A 2 -5.80 -4.43 2.26
N VAL A 3 -4.50 -4.64 2.07
CA VAL A 3 -3.51 -4.77 3.15
C VAL A 3 -3.41 -3.49 3.98
N PHE A 4 -3.41 -2.32 3.31
CA PHE A 4 -3.32 -1.03 4.00
C PHE A 4 -4.55 -0.75 4.86
N ALA A 5 -5.76 -1.02 4.35
CA ALA A 5 -7.00 -0.85 5.11
C ALA A 5 -7.05 -1.80 6.33
N GLY A 6 -6.57 -3.03 6.17
CA GLY A 6 -6.44 -3.98 7.28
C GLY A 6 -5.45 -3.49 8.35
N MET A 7 -4.28 -2.99 7.92
CA MET A 7 -3.30 -2.39 8.83
C MET A 7 -3.89 -1.19 9.57
N GLU A 8 -4.47 -0.24 8.86
CA GLU A 8 -5.04 0.98 9.44
C GLU A 8 -6.04 0.67 10.55
N THR A 9 -6.89 -0.34 10.35
CA THR A 9 -7.91 -0.75 11.32
C THR A 9 -7.33 -1.42 12.55
N THR A 10 -6.31 -2.28 12.39
CA THR A 10 -5.72 -3.03 13.52
C THR A 10 -4.62 -2.26 14.23
N PHE A 11 -4.09 -1.20 13.61
CA PHE A 11 -2.94 -0.46 14.12
C PHE A 11 -3.18 0.19 15.49
N ALA A 12 -4.34 0.77 15.70
CA ALA A 12 -4.67 1.40 16.97
C ALA A 12 -4.61 0.39 18.15
N MET A 13 -5.18 -0.80 17.95
CA MET A 13 -5.13 -1.88 18.93
C MET A 13 -3.72 -2.45 19.11
N TRP A 14 -2.96 -2.53 18.03
CA TRP A 14 -1.57 -3.01 18.07
C TRP A 14 -0.67 -2.02 18.82
N SER A 15 -0.76 -0.73 18.52
CA SER A 15 0.05 0.32 19.15
C SER A 15 -0.29 0.50 20.62
N GLU A 16 -1.56 0.34 21.00
CA GLU A 16 -1.97 0.32 22.41
C GLU A 16 -1.32 -0.82 23.16
N ARG A 17 -1.39 -2.05 22.63
CA ARG A 17 -0.79 -3.23 23.26
C ARG A 17 0.74 -3.21 23.28
N ARG A 18 1.36 -2.68 22.24
CA ARG A 18 2.82 -2.70 22.08
C ARG A 18 3.53 -1.55 22.74
N MET A 19 2.95 -0.35 22.72
CA MET A 19 3.56 0.91 23.13
C MET A 19 2.74 1.69 24.17
N GLY A 20 1.56 1.24 24.53
CA GLY A 20 0.64 1.96 25.43
C GLY A 20 0.07 3.25 24.79
N TRP A 21 -0.03 3.30 23.45
CA TRP A 21 -0.50 4.49 22.75
C TRP A 21 -2.01 4.62 22.75
N GLY A 22 -2.47 5.87 22.93
CA GLY A 22 -3.87 6.22 22.81
C GLY A 22 -4.22 6.82 21.42
N PRO A 23 -5.47 7.28 21.28
CA PRO A 23 -5.95 7.87 20.03
C PRO A 23 -5.13 9.07 19.55
N GLN A 24 -4.58 9.87 20.46
CA GLN A 24 -3.83 11.08 20.14
C GLN A 24 -2.50 10.74 19.43
N GLN A 25 -1.73 9.79 19.95
CA GLN A 25 -0.46 9.35 19.35
C GLN A 25 -0.69 8.72 17.99
N ASN A 26 -1.74 7.90 17.86
CA ASN A 26 -2.15 7.33 16.59
C ASN A 26 -2.56 8.40 15.58
N GLY A 27 -3.28 9.43 16.02
CA GLY A 27 -3.64 10.58 15.20
C GLY A 27 -2.41 11.31 14.65
N TYR A 28 -1.41 11.57 15.47
CA TYR A 28 -0.15 12.20 15.02
C TYR A 28 0.60 11.33 14.03
N LEU A 29 0.67 10.01 14.26
CA LEU A 29 1.33 9.09 13.33
C LEU A 29 0.61 9.07 11.97
N PHE A 30 -0.72 8.94 11.96
CA PHE A 30 -1.46 8.94 10.70
C PHE A 30 -1.43 10.31 9.98
N ALA A 31 -1.37 11.41 10.71
CA ALA A 31 -1.12 12.73 10.12
C ALA A 31 0.25 12.79 9.45
N PHE A 32 1.29 12.28 10.11
CA PHE A 32 2.63 12.17 9.54
C PHE A 32 2.64 11.31 8.26
N VAL A 33 2.02 10.13 8.28
CA VAL A 33 1.87 9.25 7.11
C VAL A 33 1.12 9.96 5.98
N GLY A 34 0.05 10.70 6.31
CA GLY A 34 -0.73 11.47 5.34
C GLY A 34 0.07 12.58 4.67
N ILE A 35 0.87 13.33 5.44
CA ILE A 35 1.76 14.37 4.91
C ILE A 35 2.82 13.75 3.98
N LEU A 36 3.45 12.64 4.40
CA LEU A 36 4.39 11.91 3.54
C LEU A 36 3.74 11.44 2.26
N ALA A 37 2.54 10.87 2.35
CA ALA A 37 1.79 10.42 1.19
C ALA A 37 1.50 11.57 0.22
N ALA A 38 1.10 12.73 0.73
CA ALA A 38 0.85 13.92 -0.08
C ALA A 38 2.12 14.42 -0.78
N LEU A 39 3.25 14.45 -0.08
CA LEU A 39 4.55 14.84 -0.65
C LEU A 39 5.00 13.87 -1.74
N VAL A 40 4.88 12.58 -1.50
CA VAL A 40 5.23 11.54 -2.49
C VAL A 40 4.34 11.64 -3.71
N GLN A 41 3.01 11.73 -3.54
CA GLN A 41 2.06 11.81 -4.65
C GLN A 41 2.19 13.11 -5.43
N GLY A 42 2.33 14.25 -4.75
CA GLY A 42 2.41 15.57 -5.39
C GLY A 42 3.76 15.86 -6.05
N GLY A 43 4.85 15.29 -5.55
CA GLY A 43 6.20 15.65 -6.00
C GLY A 43 7.01 14.55 -6.69
N LEU A 44 6.93 13.33 -6.17
CA LEU A 44 7.82 12.24 -6.60
C LEU A 44 7.21 11.33 -7.67
N VAL A 45 5.93 10.98 -7.57
CA VAL A 45 5.33 9.94 -8.43
C VAL A 45 5.50 10.26 -9.90
N GLY A 46 5.21 11.49 -10.32
CA GLY A 46 5.34 11.90 -11.72
C GLY A 46 6.78 11.82 -12.25
N ARG A 47 7.77 12.17 -11.42
CA ARG A 47 9.20 12.09 -11.78
C ARG A 47 9.67 10.64 -11.85
N LEU A 48 9.26 9.83 -10.89
CA LEU A 48 9.60 8.41 -10.83
C LEU A 48 8.95 7.63 -11.98
N ALA A 49 7.69 7.95 -12.33
CA ALA A 49 6.99 7.34 -13.46
C ALA A 49 7.71 7.62 -14.80
N LYS A 50 8.18 8.85 -15.00
CA LYS A 50 8.97 9.19 -16.19
C LYS A 50 10.31 8.47 -16.25
N ARG A 51 10.95 8.22 -15.09
CA ARG A 51 12.28 7.60 -15.02
C ARG A 51 12.24 6.08 -15.05
N PHE A 52 11.32 5.46 -14.33
CA PHE A 52 11.29 4.01 -14.13
C PHE A 52 10.13 3.32 -14.86
N GLY A 53 9.13 4.08 -15.29
CA GLY A 53 7.89 3.55 -15.86
C GLY A 53 6.91 3.06 -14.79
N GLU A 54 5.63 3.08 -15.12
CA GLU A 54 4.53 2.77 -14.19
C GLU A 54 4.60 1.33 -13.67
N THR A 55 4.95 0.38 -14.53
CA THR A 55 5.07 -1.05 -14.16
C THR A 55 6.10 -1.27 -13.05
N ASN A 56 7.28 -0.66 -13.18
CA ASN A 56 8.33 -0.79 -12.18
C ASN A 56 7.94 -0.07 -10.88
N LEU A 57 7.20 1.03 -10.96
CA LEU A 57 6.69 1.74 -9.79
C LEU A 57 5.70 0.88 -9.00
N VAL A 58 4.80 0.17 -9.66
CA VAL A 58 3.88 -0.75 -8.98
C VAL A 58 4.66 -1.83 -8.23
N ILE A 59 5.68 -2.41 -8.86
CA ILE A 59 6.52 -3.44 -8.22
C ILE A 59 7.31 -2.85 -7.04
N GLN A 60 7.93 -1.67 -7.21
CA GLN A 60 8.64 -0.98 -6.12
C GLN A 60 7.72 -0.65 -4.96
N GLY A 61 6.53 -0.10 -5.24
CA GLY A 61 5.55 0.23 -4.22
C GLY A 61 5.05 -0.99 -3.47
N ALA A 62 4.78 -2.09 -4.19
CA ALA A 62 4.38 -3.35 -3.59
C ALA A 62 5.49 -3.94 -2.71
N SER A 63 6.75 -3.88 -3.18
CA SER A 63 7.91 -4.33 -2.41
C SER A 63 8.14 -3.49 -1.15
N ALA A 64 8.03 -2.16 -1.27
CA ALA A 64 8.15 -1.25 -0.14
C ALA A 64 7.03 -1.51 0.88
N LEU A 65 5.78 -1.69 0.42
CA LEU A 65 4.66 -1.99 1.32
C LEU A 65 4.83 -3.35 2.01
N ALA A 66 5.30 -4.38 1.30
CA ALA A 66 5.63 -5.69 1.88
C ALA A 66 6.69 -5.56 2.97
N LEU A 67 7.77 -4.84 2.68
CA LEU A 67 8.86 -4.61 3.63
C LEU A 67 8.39 -3.80 4.84
N GLY A 68 7.66 -2.72 4.63
CA GLY A 68 7.13 -1.90 5.70
C GLY A 68 6.21 -2.69 6.64
N MET A 69 5.30 -3.50 6.06
CA MET A 69 4.44 -4.39 6.84
C MET A 69 5.25 -5.40 7.66
N LEU A 70 6.28 -6.00 7.05
CA LEU A 70 7.14 -6.97 7.74
C LEU A 70 7.91 -6.33 8.91
N LEU A 71 8.28 -5.05 8.79
CA LEU A 71 9.07 -4.35 9.81
C LEU A 71 8.25 -3.91 11.04
N ILE A 72 6.97 -3.58 10.88
CA ILE A 72 6.12 -3.06 11.96
C ILE A 72 6.17 -3.93 13.23
N PRO A 73 6.00 -5.28 13.19
CA PRO A 73 6.03 -6.12 14.38
C PRO A 73 7.35 -6.08 15.16
N PHE A 74 8.45 -5.72 14.51
CA PHE A 74 9.78 -5.67 15.13
C PHE A 74 10.13 -4.29 15.71
N THR A 75 9.22 -3.31 15.57
CA THR A 75 9.47 -1.97 16.11
C THR A 75 9.23 -1.92 17.62
N ASN A 76 10.21 -1.37 18.35
CA ASN A 76 10.17 -1.24 19.80
C ASN A 76 10.36 0.23 20.25
N SER A 77 10.46 1.16 19.32
CA SER A 77 10.63 2.59 19.62
C SER A 77 9.89 3.43 18.57
N LEU A 78 9.60 4.69 18.93
CA LEU A 78 9.00 5.64 18.00
C LEU A 78 9.84 5.80 16.73
N ALA A 79 11.16 5.88 16.86
CA ALA A 79 12.06 6.07 15.72
C ALA A 79 12.00 4.90 14.73
N THR A 80 12.02 3.65 15.22
CA THR A 80 11.93 2.46 14.37
C THR A 80 10.56 2.34 13.72
N LEU A 81 9.50 2.70 14.44
CA LEU A 81 8.14 2.71 13.90
C LEU A 81 7.97 3.78 12.82
N LEU A 82 8.48 5.01 13.03
CA LEU A 82 8.45 6.05 12.01
C LEU A 82 9.20 5.61 10.74
N GLY A 83 10.34 4.95 10.89
CA GLY A 83 11.07 4.37 9.76
C GLY A 83 10.25 3.36 8.96
N ALA A 84 9.58 2.42 9.65
CA ALA A 84 8.70 1.45 9.01
C ALA A 84 7.51 2.15 8.31
N MET A 85 6.91 3.15 8.97
CA MET A 85 5.78 3.91 8.41
C MET A 85 6.16 4.77 7.21
N VAL A 86 7.38 5.31 7.14
CA VAL A 86 7.89 5.99 5.92
C VAL A 86 7.90 5.03 4.75
N ILE A 87 8.37 3.79 4.94
CA ILE A 87 8.40 2.77 3.90
C ILE A 87 6.99 2.37 3.48
N VAL A 88 6.07 2.19 4.43
CA VAL A 88 4.65 1.92 4.16
C VAL A 88 4.01 3.06 3.39
N ALA A 89 4.19 4.31 3.84
CA ALA A 89 3.65 5.51 3.21
C ALA A 89 4.15 5.66 1.77
N TYR A 90 5.45 5.48 1.54
CA TYR A 90 6.04 5.49 0.20
C TYR A 90 5.40 4.42 -0.69
N GLY A 91 5.37 3.16 -0.24
CA GLY A 91 4.81 2.05 -1.02
C GLY A 91 3.35 2.26 -1.39
N PHE A 92 2.51 2.61 -0.42
CA PHE A 92 1.09 2.87 -0.63
C PHE A 92 0.85 4.05 -1.58
N SER A 93 1.63 5.12 -1.44
CA SER A 93 1.44 6.36 -2.20
C SER A 93 1.73 6.22 -3.69
N ILE A 94 2.63 5.32 -4.09
CA ILE A 94 3.00 5.15 -5.50
C ILE A 94 2.17 4.08 -6.22
N ILE A 95 1.63 3.08 -5.52
CA ILE A 95 0.89 1.98 -6.14
C ILE A 95 -0.37 2.48 -6.84
N THR A 96 -1.21 3.24 -6.14
CA THR A 96 -2.53 3.64 -6.64
C THR A 96 -2.45 4.50 -7.91
N PRO A 97 -1.67 5.60 -7.94
CA PRO A 97 -1.57 6.41 -9.14
C PRO A 97 -0.90 5.66 -10.30
N SER A 98 0.09 4.80 -10.02
CA SER A 98 0.76 4.00 -11.05
C SER A 98 -0.16 2.95 -11.67
N LEU A 99 -1.00 2.28 -10.86
CA LEU A 99 -2.01 1.35 -11.37
C LEU A 99 -3.08 2.06 -12.21
N ASN A 100 -3.56 3.21 -11.75
CA ASN A 100 -4.54 4.00 -12.51
C ASN A 100 -3.96 4.46 -13.85
N SER A 101 -2.70 4.88 -13.88
CA SER A 101 -1.98 5.23 -15.12
C SER A 101 -1.88 4.02 -16.05
N LEU A 102 -1.48 2.85 -15.54
CA LEU A 102 -1.38 1.62 -16.33
C LEU A 102 -2.73 1.21 -16.94
N ILE A 103 -3.81 1.26 -16.16
CA ILE A 103 -5.16 0.96 -16.66
C ILE A 103 -5.52 1.92 -17.78
N SER A 104 -5.32 3.23 -17.56
CA SER A 104 -5.64 4.26 -18.54
C SER A 104 -4.85 4.12 -19.85
N LEU A 105 -3.59 3.66 -19.79
CA LEU A 105 -2.73 3.47 -20.96
C LEU A 105 -3.07 2.22 -21.78
N GLN A 106 -3.79 1.25 -21.21
CA GLN A 106 -4.09 -0.03 -21.85
C GLN A 106 -5.50 -0.14 -22.42
N VAL A 107 -6.35 0.82 -22.13
CA VAL A 107 -7.76 0.80 -22.52
C VAL A 107 -8.06 1.93 -23.50
N ALA A 108 -8.86 1.65 -24.52
CA ALA A 108 -9.31 2.67 -25.48
C ALA A 108 -10.09 3.78 -24.78
N SER A 109 -10.02 5.01 -25.28
CA SER A 109 -10.65 6.18 -24.64
C SER A 109 -12.15 6.00 -24.37
N SER A 110 -12.85 5.24 -25.21
CA SER A 110 -14.28 4.90 -25.06
C SER A 110 -14.56 3.93 -23.88
N GLU A 111 -13.59 3.13 -23.45
CA GLU A 111 -13.73 2.09 -22.42
C GLU A 111 -13.09 2.49 -21.09
N GLN A 112 -12.38 3.62 -21.03
CA GLN A 112 -11.69 4.08 -19.83
C GLN A 112 -12.62 4.24 -18.62
N GLY A 113 -13.84 4.73 -18.84
CA GLY A 113 -14.82 4.89 -17.77
C GLY A 113 -15.18 3.57 -17.09
N GLY A 114 -15.41 2.52 -17.88
CA GLY A 114 -15.73 1.18 -17.38
C GLY A 114 -14.56 0.55 -16.63
N ALA A 115 -13.35 0.61 -17.21
CA ALA A 115 -12.14 0.05 -16.60
C ALA A 115 -11.78 0.75 -15.28
N MET A 116 -11.85 2.08 -15.23
CA MET A 116 -11.61 2.85 -14.00
C MET A 116 -12.70 2.61 -12.96
N GLY A 117 -13.96 2.47 -13.39
CA GLY A 117 -15.08 2.09 -12.52
C GLY A 117 -14.88 0.72 -11.87
N GLY A 118 -14.49 -0.27 -12.66
CA GLY A 118 -14.15 -1.61 -12.17
C GLY A 118 -12.99 -1.59 -11.15
N GLY A 119 -11.92 -0.84 -11.44
CA GLY A 119 -10.81 -0.65 -10.52
C GLY A 119 -11.23 0.01 -9.20
N ARG A 120 -12.11 1.02 -9.24
CA ARG A 120 -12.66 1.65 -8.03
C ARG A 120 -13.55 0.71 -7.23
N SER A 121 -14.39 -0.08 -7.89
CA SER A 121 -15.24 -1.09 -7.23
C SER A 121 -14.38 -2.13 -6.50
N ALA A 122 -13.35 -2.66 -7.15
CA ALA A 122 -12.40 -3.58 -6.53
C ALA A 122 -11.67 -2.95 -5.32
N THR A 123 -11.29 -1.68 -5.42
CA THR A 123 -10.66 -0.92 -4.32
C THR A 123 -11.64 -0.75 -3.15
N THR A 124 -12.91 -0.45 -3.42
CA THR A 124 -13.94 -0.32 -2.39
C THR A 124 -14.20 -1.64 -1.68
N MET A 125 -14.32 -2.75 -2.43
CA MET A 125 -14.44 -4.09 -1.84
C MET A 125 -13.23 -4.44 -0.98
N ALA A 126 -12.03 -4.12 -1.43
CA ALA A 126 -10.81 -4.33 -0.67
C ALA A 126 -10.81 -3.56 0.68
N ARG A 127 -11.39 -2.36 0.72
CA ARG A 127 -11.55 -1.57 1.96
C ARG A 127 -12.57 -2.16 2.93
N VAL A 128 -13.55 -2.92 2.44
CA VAL A 128 -14.54 -3.61 3.29
C VAL A 128 -13.96 -4.93 3.83
N ILE A 129 -13.35 -5.73 2.94
CA ILE A 129 -12.87 -7.07 3.30
C ILE A 129 -11.56 -7.00 4.10
N GLY A 130 -10.69 -6.02 3.80
CA GLY A 130 -9.40 -5.86 4.46
C GLY A 130 -9.47 -5.77 5.99
N PRO A 131 -10.27 -4.85 6.54
CA PRO A 131 -10.49 -4.75 7.99
C PRO A 131 -11.02 -6.04 8.62
N ALA A 132 -12.00 -6.69 7.99
CA ALA A 132 -12.57 -7.95 8.50
C ALA A 132 -11.50 -9.06 8.56
N TRP A 133 -10.72 -9.23 7.48
CA TRP A 133 -9.62 -10.18 7.42
C TRP A 133 -8.54 -9.88 8.48
N ALA A 134 -8.12 -8.62 8.59
CA ALA A 134 -7.09 -8.22 9.54
C ALA A 134 -7.57 -8.37 11.00
N GLY A 135 -8.83 -8.03 11.28
CA GLY A 135 -9.44 -8.22 12.59
C GLY A 135 -9.52 -9.70 13.00
N LEU A 136 -9.89 -10.58 12.06
CA LEU A 136 -9.88 -12.04 12.30
C LEU A 136 -8.47 -12.55 12.60
N MET A 137 -7.45 -12.15 11.80
CA MET A 137 -6.07 -12.52 12.06
C MET A 137 -5.58 -12.03 13.43
N PHE A 138 -5.92 -10.77 13.76
CA PHE A 138 -5.56 -10.15 15.03
C PHE A 138 -6.16 -10.91 16.23
N SER A 139 -7.42 -11.32 16.12
CA SER A 139 -8.14 -11.99 17.21
C SER A 139 -7.77 -13.46 17.36
N MET A 140 -7.53 -14.18 16.27
CA MET A 140 -7.30 -15.62 16.27
C MET A 140 -5.83 -16.00 16.39
N LEU A 141 -4.94 -15.26 15.76
CA LEU A 141 -3.52 -15.60 15.67
C LEU A 141 -2.62 -14.68 16.52
N GLY A 142 -3.08 -13.46 16.80
CA GLY A 142 -2.36 -12.48 17.62
C GLY A 142 -2.10 -11.17 16.89
N MET A 143 -1.61 -10.18 17.65
CA MET A 143 -1.55 -8.78 17.22
C MET A 143 -0.62 -8.50 16.04
N ASP A 144 0.40 -9.34 15.81
CA ASP A 144 1.39 -9.14 14.75
C ASP A 144 1.01 -9.82 13.43
N TRP A 145 0.07 -10.77 13.46
CA TRP A 145 -0.29 -11.57 12.28
C TRP A 145 -0.92 -10.80 11.12
N PRO A 146 -1.72 -9.74 11.31
CA PRO A 146 -2.22 -8.92 10.21
C PRO A 146 -1.09 -8.32 9.37
N TYR A 147 0.02 -7.97 10.00
CA TYR A 147 1.19 -7.39 9.34
C TYR A 147 1.98 -8.44 8.57
N PHE A 148 2.25 -9.61 9.18
CA PHE A 148 2.88 -10.73 8.48
C PHE A 148 2.04 -11.22 7.31
N GLY A 149 0.74 -11.38 7.50
CA GLY A 149 -0.18 -11.73 6.43
C GLY A 149 -0.20 -10.68 5.31
N GLY A 150 -0.22 -9.40 5.67
CA GLY A 150 -0.12 -8.29 4.74
C GLY A 150 1.20 -8.32 3.93
N ALA A 151 2.33 -8.59 4.59
CA ALA A 151 3.62 -8.74 3.93
C ALA A 151 3.63 -9.91 2.93
N VAL A 152 3.04 -11.06 3.29
CA VAL A 152 2.89 -12.22 2.40
C VAL A 152 2.03 -11.86 1.18
N VAL A 153 0.87 -11.27 1.39
CA VAL A 153 -0.03 -10.84 0.28
C VAL A 153 0.71 -9.90 -0.67
N MET A 154 1.43 -8.90 -0.15
CA MET A 154 2.17 -7.96 -0.99
C MET A 154 3.35 -8.61 -1.69
N THR A 155 4.01 -9.58 -1.07
CA THR A 155 5.07 -10.37 -1.71
C THR A 155 4.52 -11.18 -2.89
N VAL A 156 3.34 -11.80 -2.75
CA VAL A 156 2.66 -12.48 -3.86
C VAL A 156 2.36 -11.49 -4.99
N VAL A 157 1.88 -10.29 -4.68
CA VAL A 157 1.65 -9.22 -5.67
C VAL A 157 2.95 -8.85 -6.41
N VAL A 158 4.08 -8.74 -5.69
CA VAL A 158 5.40 -8.50 -6.31
C VAL A 158 5.77 -9.62 -7.27
N LEU A 159 5.64 -10.87 -6.85
CA LEU A 159 5.97 -12.03 -7.69
C LEU A 159 5.10 -12.11 -8.94
N LEU A 160 3.79 -11.87 -8.82
CA LEU A 160 2.87 -11.79 -9.94
C LEU A 160 3.20 -10.61 -10.86
N GLY A 161 3.56 -9.46 -10.27
CA GLY A 161 4.00 -8.29 -11.02
C GLY A 161 5.27 -8.53 -11.82
N LEU A 162 6.25 -9.21 -11.24
CA LEU A 162 7.48 -9.56 -11.94
C LEU A 162 7.26 -10.52 -13.12
N ARG A 163 6.26 -11.41 -13.03
CA ARG A 163 5.91 -12.37 -14.09
C ARG A 163 5.00 -11.76 -15.15
N GLY A 164 3.93 -11.07 -14.72
CA GLY A 164 2.86 -10.59 -15.60
C GLY A 164 3.12 -9.21 -16.19
N LEU A 165 3.51 -8.23 -15.36
CA LEU A 165 3.67 -6.85 -15.80
C LEU A 165 4.89 -6.63 -16.70
N LYS A 166 5.92 -7.49 -16.63
CA LYS A 166 7.04 -7.47 -17.59
C LYS A 166 6.62 -7.87 -19.00
N SER A 167 5.54 -8.61 -19.17
CA SER A 167 4.98 -8.99 -20.47
C SER A 167 4.18 -7.85 -21.13
N ILE A 168 3.76 -6.87 -20.36
CA ILE A 168 3.01 -5.71 -20.84
C ILE A 168 4.01 -4.66 -21.33
N ARG A 169 4.32 -4.67 -22.62
CA ARG A 169 5.08 -3.59 -23.28
C ARG A 169 4.20 -2.36 -23.38
N VAL A 170 4.40 -1.39 -22.48
CA VAL A 170 3.84 -0.04 -22.67
C VAL A 170 4.52 0.58 -23.90
N PRO A 171 3.79 1.03 -24.94
CA PRO A 171 4.38 1.71 -26.09
C PRO A 171 5.14 2.94 -25.58
N LYS A 172 6.44 3.05 -25.92
CA LYS A 172 7.17 4.30 -25.70
C LYS A 172 6.46 5.39 -26.51
N LYS A 173 5.93 6.39 -25.84
CA LYS A 173 5.54 7.63 -26.52
C LYS A 173 6.80 8.22 -27.12
N THR A 174 6.92 8.12 -28.45
CA THR A 174 7.81 8.96 -29.27
C THR A 174 7.37 10.40 -29.22
#